data_71fc6e354206a44e3e88c704ee790f30
#
_entry.id   71fc6e354206a44e3e88c704ee790f30
#
_cell.length_a   1.000
_cell.length_b   1.000
_cell.length_c   1.000
_cell.angle_alpha   90.00
_cell.angle_beta   90.00
_cell.angle_gamma   90.00
#
_symmetry.space_group_name_H-M   'P 1'
#
loop_
_entity.id
_entity.type
_entity.pdbx_description
1 polymer ?
#
loop_
_entity_poly.entity_id
_entity_poly.type
_entity_poly.pdbx_seq_one_letter_code
_entity_poly.pdbx_strand_id
1 'polypeptide(L)'
;MIHLLSSAYLGPVHYYTKLFDGTPVIEERCDHYVKQTYRNRCLIATADGVLPLTVPVQGRSRAQGGDSKTPMHEMRLSEHGRWREMHLNALTAAYERTPYFEYYVDEFAEIYRTPFERLVDFNAAFQQLVLRLLDMAPQWSANEG
;
A
#
# COMPACT_ATOMS: atom_id res chain seq x y z
N MET A 1 7.22 -5.78 -23.94
CA MET A 1 6.77 -6.45 -22.70
C MET A 1 6.32 -5.41 -21.70
N ILE A 2 5.31 -5.70 -20.95
CA ILE A 2 4.75 -4.82 -19.90
C ILE A 2 4.54 -5.67 -18.67
N HIS A 3 4.91 -5.16 -17.49
CA HIS A 3 4.50 -5.77 -16.23
C HIS A 3 3.11 -5.27 -15.85
N LEU A 4 2.22 -6.19 -15.54
CA LEU A 4 0.89 -5.87 -15.02
C LEU A 4 0.87 -6.24 -13.54
N LEU A 5 0.73 -5.25 -12.67
CA LEU A 5 0.80 -5.43 -11.22
C LEU A 5 -0.49 -4.95 -10.55
N SER A 6 -0.86 -5.60 -9.45
CA SER A 6 -1.94 -5.13 -8.60
C SER A 6 -1.46 -3.97 -7.72
N SER A 7 -2.39 -3.12 -7.28
CA SER A 7 -2.09 -2.12 -6.25
C SER A 7 -1.70 -2.83 -4.95
N ALA A 8 -0.65 -2.38 -4.28
CA ALA A 8 -0.17 -2.99 -3.05
C ALA A 8 0.13 -1.94 -1.99
N TYR A 9 -0.21 -2.25 -0.74
CA TYR A 9 0.14 -1.43 0.41
C TYR A 9 1.53 -1.82 0.90
N LEU A 10 2.51 -0.91 0.74
CA LEU A 10 3.91 -1.17 1.11
C LEU A 10 4.35 -2.56 0.66
N GLY A 11 4.27 -2.81 -0.64
CA GLY A 11 4.50 -4.12 -1.23
C GLY A 11 5.85 -4.74 -0.87
N PRO A 12 5.99 -6.07 -1.03
CA PRO A 12 7.23 -6.77 -0.70
C PRO A 12 8.36 -6.39 -1.66
N VAL A 13 9.60 -6.67 -1.27
CA VAL A 13 10.79 -6.38 -2.11
C VAL A 13 10.62 -6.94 -3.52
N HIS A 14 10.07 -8.13 -3.66
CA HIS A 14 9.84 -8.76 -4.96
C HIS A 14 8.96 -7.90 -5.89
N TYR A 15 7.97 -7.21 -5.34
CA TYR A 15 7.14 -6.26 -6.10
C TYR A 15 8.00 -5.15 -6.71
N TYR A 16 8.92 -4.59 -5.91
CA TYR A 16 9.80 -3.51 -6.36
C TYR A 16 10.84 -3.96 -7.39
N THR A 17 11.21 -5.24 -7.43
CA THR A 17 12.10 -5.74 -8.48
C THR A 17 11.46 -5.59 -9.86
N LYS A 18 10.15 -5.70 -9.97
CA LYS A 18 9.41 -5.48 -11.22
C LYS A 18 9.38 -4.02 -11.63
N LEU A 19 9.42 -3.11 -10.65
CA LEU A 19 9.49 -1.67 -10.91
C LEU A 19 10.91 -1.24 -11.28
N PHE A 20 11.92 -1.99 -10.89
CA PHE A 20 13.32 -1.65 -11.08
C PHE A 20 13.89 -2.07 -12.44
N ASP A 21 13.36 -3.10 -13.08
CA ASP A 21 14.00 -3.73 -14.25
C ASP A 21 13.89 -2.93 -15.57
N GLY A 22 13.28 -1.75 -15.54
CA GLY A 22 13.15 -0.88 -16.71
C GLY A 22 11.98 -1.21 -17.64
N THR A 23 11.25 -2.29 -17.38
CA THR A 23 10.06 -2.65 -18.14
C THR A 23 8.91 -1.73 -17.74
N PRO A 24 8.12 -1.18 -18.69
CA PRO A 24 6.94 -0.39 -18.34
C PRO A 24 5.97 -1.17 -17.46
N VAL A 25 5.39 -0.50 -16.48
CA VAL A 25 4.48 -1.09 -15.50
C VAL A 25 3.10 -0.45 -15.62
N ILE A 26 2.07 -1.30 -15.68
CA ILE A 26 0.68 -0.86 -15.55
C ILE A 26 0.15 -1.43 -14.24
N GLU A 27 -0.35 -0.56 -13.36
CA GLU A 27 -1.05 -0.97 -12.15
C GLU A 27 -2.51 -1.24 -12.50
N GLU A 28 -2.95 -2.48 -12.34
CA GLU A 28 -4.32 -2.87 -12.61
C GLU A 28 -5.21 -2.51 -11.42
N ARG A 29 -6.16 -1.61 -11.63
CA ARG A 29 -7.09 -1.13 -10.61
C ARG A 29 -8.53 -1.57 -10.86
N CYS A 30 -8.77 -2.25 -11.97
CA CYS A 30 -10.10 -2.76 -12.31
C CYS A 30 -10.33 -4.18 -11.83
N ASP A 31 -9.29 -4.87 -11.33
CA ASP A 31 -9.44 -6.20 -10.73
C ASP A 31 -10.26 -6.10 -9.44
N HIS A 32 -10.88 -7.22 -9.07
CA HIS A 32 -11.64 -7.27 -7.83
C HIS A 32 -10.72 -7.32 -6.61
N TYR A 33 -11.14 -6.67 -5.53
CA TYR A 33 -10.44 -6.76 -4.25
C TYR A 33 -10.45 -8.20 -3.75
N VAL A 34 -9.30 -8.67 -3.26
CA VAL A 34 -9.16 -9.99 -2.65
C VAL A 34 -8.65 -9.80 -1.22
N LYS A 35 -9.35 -10.40 -0.26
CA LYS A 35 -8.98 -10.34 1.16
C LYS A 35 -7.65 -11.05 1.42
N GLN A 36 -6.96 -10.61 2.46
CA GLN A 36 -5.73 -11.25 2.94
C GLN A 36 -4.63 -11.30 1.87
N THR A 37 -4.51 -10.22 1.10
CA THR A 37 -3.46 -10.07 0.09
C THR A 37 -2.68 -8.79 0.37
N TYR A 38 -1.61 -8.59 -0.37
CA TYR A 38 -0.81 -7.36 -0.26
C TYR A 38 -1.54 -6.11 -0.75
N ARG A 39 -2.77 -6.23 -1.26
CA ARG A 39 -3.58 -5.07 -1.67
C ARG A 39 -3.83 -4.11 -0.51
N ASN A 40 -4.05 -4.64 0.70
CA ASN A 40 -4.29 -3.81 1.90
C ASN A 40 -3.54 -4.32 3.12
N ARG A 41 -2.55 -5.18 2.93
CA ARG A 41 -1.78 -5.74 4.04
C ARG A 41 -0.30 -5.80 3.69
N CYS A 42 0.53 -5.32 4.59
CA CYS A 42 1.97 -5.50 4.49
C CYS A 42 2.49 -6.29 5.70
N LEU A 43 3.69 -6.83 5.56
CA LEU A 43 4.38 -7.53 6.64
C LEU A 43 5.62 -6.74 7.02
N ILE A 44 5.80 -6.50 8.30
CA ILE A 44 7.01 -5.85 8.81
C ILE A 44 7.74 -6.77 9.77
N ALA A 45 9.05 -6.60 9.85
CA ALA A 45 9.89 -7.35 10.78
C ALA A 45 9.95 -6.62 12.12
N THR A 46 9.64 -7.32 13.20
CA THR A 46 9.71 -6.79 14.55
C THR A 46 10.62 -7.66 15.41
N ALA A 47 10.91 -7.22 16.64
CA ALA A 47 11.70 -7.99 17.59
C ALA A 47 11.04 -9.35 17.92
N ASP A 48 9.73 -9.43 17.85
CA ASP A 48 8.96 -10.63 18.15
C ASP A 48 8.62 -11.48 16.90
N GLY A 49 9.13 -11.10 15.74
CA GLY A 49 8.87 -11.79 14.47
C GLY A 49 8.16 -10.92 13.46
N VAL A 50 7.49 -11.55 12.51
CA VAL A 50 6.76 -10.85 11.45
C VAL A 50 5.40 -10.39 11.97
N LEU A 51 5.10 -9.11 11.73
CA LEU A 51 3.83 -8.49 12.12
C LEU A 51 3.09 -8.03 10.86
N PRO A 52 1.86 -8.52 10.64
CA PRO A 52 1.02 -7.99 9.55
C PRO A 52 0.38 -6.66 9.95
N LEU A 53 0.39 -5.71 9.03
CA LEU A 53 -0.34 -4.44 9.15
C LEU A 53 -1.44 -4.44 8.10
N THR A 54 -2.69 -4.51 8.54
CA THR A 54 -3.85 -4.55 7.64
C THR A 54 -4.58 -3.22 7.68
N VAL A 55 -4.78 -2.64 6.50
CA VAL A 55 -5.59 -1.43 6.32
C VAL A 55 -7.05 -1.86 6.27
N PRO A 56 -7.92 -1.37 7.17
CA PRO A 56 -9.35 -1.67 7.10
C PRO A 56 -9.97 -0.97 5.90
N VAL A 57 -10.78 -1.69 5.15
CA VAL A 57 -11.37 -1.21 3.90
C VAL A 57 -12.87 -1.46 3.87
N GLN A 58 -13.55 -0.71 3.01
CA GLN A 58 -14.98 -0.82 2.78
C GLN A 58 -15.25 -0.83 1.27
N GLY A 59 -15.93 -1.87 0.81
CA GLY A 59 -16.33 -2.02 -0.58
C GLY A 59 -17.82 -1.78 -0.79
N ARG A 60 -18.35 -2.44 -1.82
CA ARG A 60 -19.78 -2.40 -2.14
C ARG A 60 -20.62 -3.03 -1.05
N SER A 61 -21.88 -2.63 -0.97
CA SER A 61 -22.84 -3.25 -0.04
C SER A 61 -23.04 -4.73 -0.37
N ARG A 62 -23.54 -5.49 0.61
CA ARG A 62 -23.87 -6.92 0.40
C ARG A 62 -24.84 -7.12 -0.77
N ALA A 63 -25.79 -6.20 -0.94
CA ALA A 63 -26.74 -6.24 -2.06
C ALA A 63 -26.05 -6.09 -3.42
N GLN A 64 -24.88 -5.45 -3.46
CA GLN A 64 -24.10 -5.24 -4.68
C GLN A 64 -22.95 -6.26 -4.82
N GLY A 65 -22.92 -7.31 -3.98
CA GLY A 65 -21.90 -8.37 -4.03
C GLY A 65 -20.84 -8.31 -2.95
N GLY A 66 -20.83 -7.28 -2.12
CA GLY A 66 -19.86 -7.14 -1.01
C GLY A 66 -18.46 -6.79 -1.48
N ASP A 67 -17.49 -6.92 -0.56
CA ASP A 67 -16.10 -6.54 -0.82
C ASP A 67 -15.46 -7.32 -1.96
N SER A 68 -15.74 -8.63 -2.04
CA SER A 68 -15.13 -9.50 -3.05
C SER A 68 -15.57 -9.22 -4.48
N LYS A 69 -16.62 -8.44 -4.66
CA LYS A 69 -17.10 -7.99 -5.98
C LYS A 69 -16.75 -6.54 -6.26
N THR A 70 -16.04 -5.88 -5.35
CA THR A 70 -15.66 -4.48 -5.51
C THR A 70 -14.36 -4.38 -6.29
N PRO A 71 -14.33 -3.65 -7.42
CA PRO A 71 -13.06 -3.36 -8.09
C PRO A 71 -12.12 -2.56 -7.18
N MET A 72 -10.82 -2.77 -7.33
CA MET A 72 -9.82 -2.10 -6.49
C MET A 72 -9.98 -0.57 -6.49
N HIS A 73 -10.27 0.03 -7.63
CA HIS A 73 -10.39 1.50 -7.70
C HIS A 73 -11.61 2.05 -6.95
N GLU A 74 -12.58 1.19 -6.59
CA GLU A 74 -13.75 1.58 -5.79
C GLU A 74 -13.59 1.29 -4.30
N MET A 75 -12.56 0.52 -3.90
CA MET A 75 -12.33 0.23 -2.49
C MET A 75 -11.98 1.49 -1.73
N ARG A 76 -12.64 1.71 -0.61
CA ARG A 76 -12.44 2.88 0.24
C ARG A 76 -11.77 2.49 1.54
N LEU A 77 -11.01 3.43 2.12
CA LEU A 77 -10.45 3.26 3.44
C LEU A 77 -11.57 3.37 4.47
N SER A 78 -11.55 2.47 5.45
CA SER A 78 -12.42 2.56 6.63
C SER A 78 -11.70 3.35 7.71
N GLU A 79 -12.43 4.20 8.42
CA GLU A 79 -11.88 4.90 9.59
C GLU A 79 -12.20 4.17 10.89
N HIS A 80 -12.59 2.90 10.80
CA HIS A 80 -12.88 2.08 11.98
C HIS A 80 -11.62 1.80 12.78
N GLY A 81 -11.64 2.15 14.06
CA GLY A 81 -10.47 2.02 14.92
C GLY A 81 -9.44 3.11 14.63
N ARG A 82 -8.30 3.01 15.30
CA ARG A 82 -7.19 3.96 15.16
C ARG A 82 -6.03 3.32 14.39
N TRP A 83 -6.36 2.71 13.27
CA TRP A 83 -5.39 1.91 12.50
C TRP A 83 -4.22 2.75 11.98
N ARG A 84 -4.45 4.01 11.62
CA ARG A 84 -3.39 4.90 11.10
C ARG A 84 -2.30 5.11 12.16
N GLU A 85 -2.70 5.42 13.38
CA GLU A 85 -1.75 5.58 14.48
C GLU A 85 -1.09 4.25 14.84
N MET A 86 -1.85 3.16 14.84
CA MET A 86 -1.32 1.84 15.15
C MET A 86 -0.25 1.41 14.14
N HIS A 87 -0.48 1.63 12.85
CA HIS A 87 0.50 1.32 11.81
C HIS A 87 1.76 2.17 11.95
N LEU A 88 1.60 3.47 12.14
CA LEU A 88 2.74 4.38 12.31
C LEU A 88 3.55 4.02 13.56
N ASN A 89 2.89 3.72 14.67
CA ASN A 89 3.55 3.31 15.89
C ASN A 89 4.28 1.97 15.73
N ALA A 90 3.68 1.03 15.01
CA ALA A 90 4.30 -0.27 14.73
C ALA A 90 5.56 -0.11 13.87
N LEU A 91 5.51 0.73 12.83
CA LEU A 91 6.67 1.04 12.00
C LEU A 91 7.77 1.73 12.81
N THR A 92 7.39 2.68 13.66
CA THR A 92 8.34 3.37 14.52
C THR A 92 9.03 2.39 15.48
N ALA A 93 8.26 1.56 16.16
CA ALA A 93 8.81 0.57 17.09
C ALA A 93 9.75 -0.42 16.39
N ALA A 94 9.42 -0.83 15.17
CA ALA A 94 10.20 -1.80 14.42
C ALA A 94 11.50 -1.22 13.85
N TYR A 95 11.51 0.04 13.43
CA TYR A 95 12.58 0.60 12.62
C TYR A 95 13.27 1.84 13.20
N GLU A 96 12.85 2.38 14.36
CA GLU A 96 13.40 3.61 14.92
C GLU A 96 14.92 3.56 15.18
N ARG A 97 15.46 2.35 15.37
CA ARG A 97 16.90 2.14 15.61
C ARG A 97 17.69 1.87 14.34
N THR A 98 17.01 1.81 13.18
CA THR A 98 17.70 1.61 11.91
C THR A 98 18.29 2.92 11.41
N PRO A 99 19.38 2.86 10.59
CA PRO A 99 19.95 4.08 10.02
C PRO A 99 18.91 4.83 9.16
N TYR A 100 18.96 6.16 9.22
CA TYR A 100 18.16 7.06 8.40
C TYR A 100 16.65 7.07 8.69
N PHE A 101 16.17 6.33 9.69
CA PHE A 101 14.73 6.34 10.04
C PHE A 101 14.24 7.77 10.30
N GLU A 102 14.97 8.57 11.03
CA GLU A 102 14.61 9.95 11.34
C GLU A 102 14.47 10.86 10.11
N TYR A 103 15.07 10.48 8.98
CA TYR A 103 15.02 11.26 7.76
C TYR A 103 13.74 11.04 6.94
N TYR A 104 13.09 9.88 7.10
CA TYR A 104 11.91 9.56 6.29
C TYR A 104 10.64 9.33 7.11
N VAL A 105 10.71 9.19 8.44
CA VAL A 105 9.54 8.88 9.25
C VAL A 105 8.44 9.95 9.15
N ASP A 106 8.82 11.23 9.05
CA ASP A 106 7.84 12.31 8.94
C ASP A 106 7.04 12.23 7.65
N GLU A 107 7.64 11.76 6.56
CA GLU A 107 6.95 11.58 5.29
C GLU A 107 5.95 10.42 5.35
N PHE A 108 6.31 9.33 6.03
CA PHE A 108 5.38 8.24 6.32
C PHE A 108 4.21 8.74 7.18
N ALA A 109 4.52 9.49 8.24
CA ALA A 109 3.50 10.04 9.12
C ALA A 109 2.52 10.95 8.38
N GLU A 110 3.01 11.77 7.46
CA GLU A 110 2.18 12.64 6.65
C GLU A 110 1.17 11.86 5.82
N ILE A 111 1.59 10.76 5.19
CA ILE A 111 0.69 9.92 4.39
C ILE A 111 -0.39 9.30 5.28
N TYR A 112 -0.02 8.78 6.46
CA TYR A 112 -1.01 8.22 7.39
C TYR A 112 -2.01 9.26 7.88
N ARG A 113 -1.61 10.52 7.99
CA ARG A 113 -2.50 11.61 8.45
C ARG A 113 -3.33 12.22 7.33
N THR A 114 -2.98 11.98 6.08
CA THR A 114 -3.74 12.50 4.94
C THR A 114 -5.04 11.70 4.77
N PRO A 115 -6.19 12.39 4.62
CA PRO A 115 -7.49 11.71 4.57
C PRO A 115 -7.78 11.15 3.17
N PHE A 116 -7.00 10.17 2.73
CA PHE A 116 -7.29 9.47 1.49
C PHE A 116 -8.63 8.72 1.60
N GLU A 117 -9.43 8.78 0.55
CA GLU A 117 -10.69 8.05 0.50
C GLU A 117 -10.52 6.66 -0.11
N ARG A 118 -9.75 6.56 -1.20
CA ARG A 118 -9.59 5.30 -1.94
C ARG A 118 -8.31 4.59 -1.52
N LEU A 119 -8.41 3.26 -1.43
CA LEU A 119 -7.24 2.41 -1.12
C LEU A 119 -6.13 2.58 -2.17
N VAL A 120 -6.47 2.63 -3.46
CA VAL A 120 -5.45 2.76 -4.52
C VAL A 120 -4.66 4.06 -4.43
N ASP A 121 -5.29 5.16 -4.03
CA ASP A 121 -4.60 6.43 -3.86
C ASP A 121 -3.66 6.42 -2.65
N PHE A 122 -4.10 5.81 -1.56
CA PHE A 122 -3.29 5.62 -0.36
C PHE A 122 -2.06 4.74 -0.67
N ASN A 123 -2.28 3.62 -1.34
CA ASN A 123 -1.20 2.72 -1.76
C ASN A 123 -0.21 3.43 -2.69
N ALA A 124 -0.72 4.21 -3.64
CA ALA A 124 0.12 4.94 -4.60
C ALA A 124 1.00 5.99 -3.90
N ALA A 125 0.48 6.66 -2.87
CA ALA A 125 1.26 7.63 -2.11
C ALA A 125 2.47 6.96 -1.44
N PHE A 126 2.29 5.81 -0.83
CA PHE A 126 3.41 5.05 -0.24
C PHE A 126 4.36 4.51 -1.32
N GLN A 127 3.83 4.02 -2.43
CA GLN A 127 4.67 3.53 -3.51
C GLN A 127 5.57 4.64 -4.06
N GLN A 128 5.03 5.83 -4.29
CA GLN A 128 5.81 6.97 -4.76
C GLN A 128 6.87 7.39 -3.75
N LEU A 129 6.53 7.39 -2.46
CA LEU A 129 7.50 7.70 -1.41
C LEU A 129 8.66 6.69 -1.40
N VAL A 130 8.35 5.39 -1.42
CA VAL A 130 9.37 4.35 -1.39
C VAL A 130 10.23 4.41 -2.65
N LEU A 131 9.63 4.61 -3.84
CA LEU A 131 10.39 4.74 -5.09
C LEU A 131 11.34 5.93 -5.04
N ARG A 132 10.91 7.07 -4.49
CA ARG A 132 11.75 8.24 -4.33
C ARG A 132 12.90 7.97 -3.36
N LEU A 133 12.63 7.31 -2.24
CA LEU A 133 13.66 6.96 -1.26
C LEU A 133 14.68 5.96 -1.83
N LEU A 134 14.26 5.10 -2.75
CA LEU A 134 15.13 4.15 -3.44
C LEU A 134 15.77 4.72 -4.72
N ASP A 135 15.50 5.99 -5.02
CA ASP A 135 15.99 6.66 -6.25
C ASP A 135 15.59 5.91 -7.53
N MET A 136 14.32 5.50 -7.59
CA MET A 136 13.76 4.77 -8.72
C MET A 136 12.68 5.60 -9.41
N ALA A 137 12.69 5.59 -10.75
CA ALA A 137 11.71 6.32 -11.56
C ALA A 137 11.21 5.43 -12.72
N PRO A 138 10.38 4.40 -12.43
CA PRO A 138 9.87 3.51 -13.45
C PRO A 138 8.87 4.19 -14.37
N GLN A 139 8.71 3.65 -15.60
CA GLN A 139 7.58 4.01 -16.44
C GLN A 139 6.32 3.32 -15.89
N TRP A 140 5.54 4.08 -15.16
CA TRP A 140 4.38 3.58 -14.44
C TRP A 140 3.13 4.33 -14.84
N SER A 141 2.03 3.60 -15.01
CA SER A 141 0.71 4.17 -15.21
C SER A 141 -0.32 3.29 -14.52
N ALA A 142 -1.50 3.85 -14.28
CA ALA A 142 -2.59 3.13 -13.65
C ALA A 142 -3.73 2.92 -14.65
N ASN A 143 -4.32 1.72 -14.60
CA ASN A 143 -5.50 1.38 -15.39
C ASN A 143 -6.72 1.39 -14.47
N GLU A 144 -7.65 2.30 -14.71
CA GLU A 144 -8.89 2.41 -13.93
C GLU A 144 -10.15 2.12 -14.76
N GLY A 145 -9.96 1.58 -15.96
CA GLY A 145 -11.07 1.22 -16.83
C GLY A 145 -11.03 1.81 -18.19
#